data_22a4fb851afa3765aee31760b2c0d46d
#
_entry.id   22a4fb851afa3765aee31760b2c0d46d
#
_cell.length_a   1.000
_cell.length_b   1.000
_cell.length_c   1.000
_cell.angle_alpha   90.00
_cell.angle_beta   90.00
_cell.angle_gamma   90.00
#
_symmetry.space_group_name_H-M   'P 1'
#
loop_
_entity.id
_entity.type
_entity.pdbx_description
1 polymer ?
#
loop_
_entity_poly.entity_id
_entity_poly.type
_entity_poly.pdbx_seq_one_letter_code
_entity_poly.pdbx_strand_id
1 'polypeptide(L)'
;EALKKSTVLSGGEKVRCMLSRMMMIRANVLMLDEPTNHLDLESITAFNNSLKQFKGTVLLTTHDHEFAQTVGNRVVELTPKGIIDRYLTFDDYMTDPGVKALREKMYS
;
A
#
# COMPACT_ATOMS: atom_id res chain seq x y z
N GLU A 1 4.04 9.93 24.95
CA GLU A 1 3.43 10.12 26.25
C GLU A 1 1.95 9.78 26.24
N ALA A 2 1.51 9.09 27.29
CA ALA A 2 0.13 8.62 27.37
C ALA A 2 -0.90 9.75 27.45
N LEU A 3 -0.50 10.90 28.00
CA LEU A 3 -1.39 12.05 28.17
C LEU A 3 -1.42 12.99 26.96
N LYS A 4 -0.61 12.73 25.95
CA LYS A 4 -0.54 13.56 24.77
C LYS A 4 -1.80 13.38 23.93
N LYS A 5 -2.48 14.45 23.61
CA LYS A 5 -3.67 14.41 22.77
C LYS A 5 -3.29 14.12 21.31
N SER A 6 -4.16 13.43 20.58
CA SER A 6 -3.91 13.10 19.19
C SER A 6 -3.64 14.32 18.31
N THR A 7 -4.20 15.47 18.64
CA THR A 7 -4.00 16.72 17.90
C THR A 7 -2.58 17.28 17.99
N VAL A 8 -1.79 16.85 18.98
CA VAL A 8 -0.40 17.29 19.16
C VAL A 8 0.61 16.22 18.75
N LEU A 9 0.15 15.08 18.25
CA LEU A 9 1.03 14.05 17.73
C LEU A 9 1.58 14.45 16.37
N SER A 10 2.82 14.05 16.07
CA SER A 10 3.38 14.18 14.73
C SER A 10 2.64 13.25 13.76
N GLY A 11 2.79 13.51 12.46
CA GLY A 11 2.22 12.63 11.42
C GLY A 11 2.67 11.19 11.58
N GLY A 12 3.97 10.97 11.83
CA GLY A 12 4.51 9.62 12.05
C GLY A 12 3.96 8.94 13.28
N GLU A 13 3.79 9.70 14.37
CA GLU A 13 3.20 9.17 15.59
C GLU A 13 1.74 8.76 15.37
N LYS A 14 0.96 9.57 14.65
CA LYS A 14 -0.44 9.26 14.31
C LYS A 14 -0.53 7.97 13.49
N VAL A 15 0.34 7.81 12.51
CA VAL A 15 0.37 6.61 11.67
C VAL A 15 0.70 5.39 12.52
N ARG A 16 1.70 5.47 13.39
CA ARG A 16 2.08 4.35 14.26
C ARG A 16 0.95 3.98 15.20
N CYS A 17 0.26 4.96 15.77
CA CYS A 17 -0.89 4.71 16.65
C CYS A 17 -2.01 4.00 15.90
N MET A 18 -2.33 4.46 14.70
CA MET A 18 -3.37 3.88 13.88
C MET A 18 -3.05 2.42 13.54
N LEU A 19 -1.83 2.16 13.08
CA LEU A 19 -1.40 0.81 12.72
C LEU A 19 -1.37 -0.12 13.93
N SER A 20 -0.91 0.38 15.08
CA SER A 20 -0.92 -0.40 16.31
C SER A 20 -2.35 -0.82 16.69
N ARG A 21 -3.31 0.10 16.58
CA ARG A 21 -4.72 -0.23 16.83
C ARG A 21 -5.21 -1.31 15.88
N MET A 22 -4.89 -1.18 14.60
CA MET A 22 -5.31 -2.16 13.58
C MET A 22 -4.73 -3.54 13.89
N MET A 23 -3.47 -3.60 14.32
CA MET A 23 -2.82 -4.86 14.70
C MET A 23 -3.44 -5.45 15.96
N MET A 24 -3.84 -4.62 16.92
CA MET A 24 -4.49 -5.09 18.15
C MET A 24 -5.86 -5.71 17.89
N ILE A 25 -6.55 -5.27 16.84
CA ILE A 25 -7.83 -5.84 16.44
C ILE A 25 -7.65 -7.24 15.83
N ARG A 26 -6.40 -7.63 15.54
CA ARG A 26 -6.04 -8.91 14.92
C ARG A 26 -6.71 -9.12 13.57
N ALA A 27 -6.83 -8.06 12.80
CA ALA A 27 -7.32 -8.17 11.43
C ALA A 27 -6.40 -9.07 10.63
N ASN A 28 -6.97 -9.91 9.77
CA ASN A 28 -6.18 -10.73 8.84
C ASN A 28 -6.07 -10.08 7.47
N VAL A 29 -6.87 -9.06 7.19
CA VAL A 29 -6.84 -8.30 5.94
C VAL A 29 -6.93 -6.82 6.27
N LEU A 30 -6.02 -6.04 5.72
CA LEU A 30 -6.06 -4.59 5.77
C LEU A 30 -6.40 -4.05 4.39
N MET A 31 -7.36 -3.15 4.31
CA MET A 31 -7.73 -2.45 3.08
C MET A 31 -7.37 -1.00 3.22
N LEU A 32 -6.43 -0.51 2.40
CA LEU A 32 -5.87 0.83 2.50
C LEU A 32 -6.02 1.54 1.17
N ASP A 33 -6.68 2.68 1.18
CA ASP A 33 -6.90 3.50 -0.01
C ASP A 33 -6.07 4.76 0.08
N GLU A 34 -5.06 4.89 -0.81
CA GLU A 34 -4.15 6.03 -0.85
C GLU A 34 -3.56 6.37 0.54
N PRO A 35 -2.98 5.38 1.24
CA PRO A 35 -2.62 5.56 2.66
C PRO A 35 -1.49 6.56 2.90
N THR A 36 -0.70 6.89 1.86
CA THR A 36 0.42 7.84 1.98
C THR A 36 0.04 9.26 1.58
N ASN A 37 -1.21 9.50 1.16
CA ASN A 37 -1.66 10.83 0.80
C ASN A 37 -1.50 11.81 1.96
N HIS A 38 -0.91 12.97 1.68
CA HIS A 38 -0.70 14.04 2.66
C HIS A 38 0.25 13.69 3.81
N LEU A 39 0.97 12.59 3.72
CA LEU A 39 1.98 12.23 4.71
C LEU A 39 3.34 12.77 4.28
N ASP A 40 4.15 13.16 5.28
CA ASP A 40 5.54 13.52 5.04
C ASP A 40 6.40 12.25 4.86
N LEU A 41 7.65 12.43 4.46
CA LEU A 41 8.55 11.32 4.15
C LEU A 41 8.79 10.42 5.36
N GLU A 42 8.92 11.00 6.54
CA GLU A 42 9.13 10.22 7.77
C GLU A 42 7.92 9.33 8.08
N SER A 43 6.71 9.88 7.91
CA SER A 43 5.47 9.14 8.13
C SER A 43 5.29 8.02 7.11
N ILE A 44 5.64 8.26 5.85
CA ILE A 44 5.60 7.25 4.80
C ILE A 44 6.55 6.11 5.12
N THR A 45 7.76 6.42 5.57
CA THR A 45 8.75 5.42 5.96
C THR A 45 8.25 4.56 7.13
N ALA A 46 7.68 5.20 8.14
CA ALA A 46 7.12 4.48 9.29
C ALA A 46 5.97 3.56 8.87
N PHE A 47 5.10 4.05 7.99
CA PHE A 47 3.99 3.28 7.45
C PHE A 47 4.49 2.06 6.68
N ASN A 48 5.44 2.27 5.77
CA ASN A 48 6.04 1.21 4.96
C ASN A 48 6.64 0.11 5.85
N ASN A 49 7.43 0.50 6.84
CA ASN A 49 8.07 -0.45 7.76
C ASN A 49 7.04 -1.25 8.56
N SER A 50 5.96 -0.61 8.99
CA SER A 50 4.90 -1.28 9.74
C SER A 50 4.15 -2.29 8.86
N LEU A 51 3.87 -1.94 7.60
CA LEU A 51 3.19 -2.86 6.68
C LEU A 51 4.04 -4.07 6.35
N LYS A 52 5.36 -3.90 6.26
CA LYS A 52 6.27 -5.03 6.03
C LYS A 52 6.24 -6.05 7.16
N GLN A 53 5.92 -5.63 8.36
CA GLN A 53 5.83 -6.50 9.54
C GLN A 53 4.46 -7.13 9.71
N PHE A 54 3.46 -6.66 8.98
CA PHE A 54 2.11 -7.22 9.06
C PHE A 54 2.07 -8.60 8.41
N LYS A 55 1.57 -9.59 9.14
CA LYS A 55 1.58 -10.99 8.70
C LYS A 55 0.33 -11.41 7.94
N GLY A 56 -0.63 -10.54 7.80
CA GLY A 56 -1.85 -10.81 7.05
C GLY A 56 -1.75 -10.35 5.60
N THR A 57 -2.90 -10.21 4.98
CA THR A 57 -3.02 -9.70 3.62
C THR A 57 -3.27 -8.21 3.64
N VAL A 58 -2.57 -7.47 2.78
CA VAL A 58 -2.80 -6.04 2.60
C VAL A 58 -3.28 -5.81 1.18
N LEU A 59 -4.45 -5.19 1.04
CA LEU A 59 -4.96 -4.71 -0.23
C LEU A 59 -4.86 -3.20 -0.21
N LEU A 60 -4.08 -2.62 -1.12
CA LEU A 60 -3.88 -1.18 -1.11
C LEU A 60 -3.95 -0.58 -2.51
N THR A 61 -4.39 0.67 -2.57
CA THR A 61 -4.29 1.50 -3.75
C THR A 61 -3.34 2.65 -3.46
N THR A 62 -2.48 3.02 -4.41
CA THR A 62 -1.55 4.11 -4.22
C THR A 62 -1.07 4.66 -5.57
N HIS A 63 -0.76 5.96 -5.59
CA HIS A 63 -0.07 6.60 -6.70
C HIS A 63 1.42 6.78 -6.42
N ASP A 64 1.87 6.40 -5.24
CA ASP A 64 3.28 6.46 -4.85
C ASP A 64 3.99 5.22 -5.38
N HIS A 65 4.81 5.42 -6.42
CA HIS A 65 5.53 4.34 -7.09
C HIS A 65 6.48 3.59 -6.12
N GLU A 66 7.23 4.34 -5.34
CA GLU A 66 8.20 3.73 -4.43
C GLU A 66 7.51 2.93 -3.33
N PHE A 67 6.41 3.45 -2.81
CA PHE A 67 5.61 2.74 -1.83
C PHE A 67 5.04 1.44 -2.40
N ALA A 68 4.47 1.50 -3.61
CA ALA A 68 3.96 0.31 -4.30
C ALA A 68 5.05 -0.73 -4.50
N GLN A 69 6.23 -0.29 -4.94
CA GLN A 69 7.36 -1.19 -5.23
C GLN A 69 7.89 -1.88 -3.98
N THR A 70 7.95 -1.17 -2.86
CA THR A 70 8.55 -1.72 -1.63
C THR A 70 7.59 -2.56 -0.80
N VAL A 71 6.29 -2.34 -0.91
CA VAL A 71 5.28 -3.04 -0.12
C VAL A 71 4.60 -4.16 -0.90
N GLY A 72 4.34 -3.93 -2.19
CA GLY A 72 3.54 -4.85 -2.99
C GLY A 72 4.32 -6.03 -3.54
N ASN A 73 3.70 -7.19 -3.55
CA ASN A 73 4.22 -8.40 -4.19
C ASN A 73 3.24 -9.00 -5.20
N ARG A 74 2.14 -8.33 -5.42
CA ARG A 74 1.10 -8.75 -6.35
C ARG A 74 0.42 -7.50 -6.87
N VAL A 75 0.21 -7.43 -8.17
CA VAL A 75 -0.48 -6.32 -8.82
C VAL A 75 -1.79 -6.81 -9.41
N VAL A 76 -2.86 -6.12 -9.07
CA VAL A 76 -4.19 -6.35 -9.66
C VAL A 76 -4.60 -5.05 -10.34
N GLU A 77 -4.70 -5.10 -11.66
CA GLU A 77 -5.08 -3.93 -12.45
C GLU A 77 -6.50 -4.08 -12.96
N LEU A 78 -7.35 -3.10 -12.69
CA LEU A 78 -8.72 -3.06 -13.19
C LEU A 78 -8.73 -2.30 -14.51
N THR A 79 -9.15 -2.98 -15.59
CA THR A 79 -9.18 -2.40 -16.92
C THR A 79 -10.61 -2.35 -17.45
N PRO A 80 -10.88 -1.59 -18.53
CA PRO A 80 -12.21 -1.58 -19.13
C PRO A 80 -12.72 -2.93 -19.57
N LYS A 81 -11.82 -3.88 -19.87
CA LYS A 81 -12.18 -5.21 -20.38
C LYS A 81 -11.94 -6.32 -19.39
N GLY A 82 -11.59 -6.02 -18.14
CA GLY A 82 -11.40 -7.05 -17.13
C GLY A 82 -10.24 -6.74 -16.20
N ILE A 83 -9.72 -7.80 -15.58
CA ILE A 83 -8.71 -7.70 -14.54
C ILE A 83 -7.42 -8.36 -15.01
N ILE A 84 -6.28 -7.71 -14.75
CA ILE A 84 -4.96 -8.32 -14.90
C ILE A 84 -4.43 -8.54 -13.49
N ASP A 85 -4.04 -9.77 -13.19
CA ASP A 85 -3.58 -10.16 -11.84
C ASP A 85 -2.28 -10.93 -11.98
N ARG A 86 -1.20 -10.40 -11.41
CA ARG A 86 0.13 -11.01 -11.49
C ARG A 86 0.86 -10.92 -10.15
N TYR A 87 1.53 -11.98 -9.77
CA TYR A 87 2.40 -12.02 -8.60
C TYR A 87 3.78 -11.46 -8.98
N LEU A 88 3.85 -10.17 -9.14
CA LEU A 88 5.05 -9.43 -9.51
C LEU A 88 5.15 -8.19 -8.63
N THR A 89 6.38 -7.69 -8.44
CA THR A 89 6.55 -6.35 -7.90
C THR A 89 6.04 -5.33 -8.91
N PHE A 90 5.83 -4.11 -8.45
CA PHE A 90 5.29 -3.08 -9.34
C PHE A 90 6.19 -2.81 -10.55
N ASP A 91 7.50 -2.71 -10.33
CA ASP A 91 8.44 -2.47 -11.43
C ASP A 91 8.48 -3.63 -12.41
N ASP A 92 8.51 -4.86 -11.92
CA ASP A 92 8.49 -6.05 -12.77
C ASP A 92 7.19 -6.12 -13.58
N TYR A 93 6.08 -5.76 -12.98
CA TYR A 93 4.79 -5.70 -13.67
C TYR A 93 4.81 -4.70 -14.82
N MET A 94 5.33 -3.50 -14.57
CA MET A 94 5.35 -2.43 -15.57
C MET A 94 6.31 -2.70 -16.72
N THR A 95 7.30 -3.56 -16.52
CA THR A 95 8.29 -3.88 -17.55
C THR A 95 8.08 -5.24 -18.20
N ASP A 96 7.15 -6.04 -17.72
CA ASP A 96 6.89 -7.37 -18.25
C ASP A 96 6.28 -7.29 -19.66
N PRO A 97 6.89 -7.93 -20.68
CA PRO A 97 6.36 -7.85 -22.05
C PRO A 97 4.97 -8.45 -22.20
N GLY A 98 4.68 -9.53 -21.49
CA GLY A 98 3.37 -10.17 -21.53
C GLY A 98 2.28 -9.27 -20.96
N VAL A 99 2.60 -8.59 -19.86
CA VAL A 99 1.68 -7.62 -19.24
C VAL A 99 1.44 -6.44 -20.19
N LYS A 100 2.50 -5.92 -20.81
CA LYS A 100 2.35 -4.80 -21.75
C LYS A 100 1.43 -5.16 -22.91
N ALA A 101 1.60 -6.35 -23.50
CA ALA A 101 0.76 -6.81 -24.59
C ALA A 101 -0.70 -6.97 -24.12
N LEU A 102 -0.90 -7.52 -22.94
CA LEU A 102 -2.23 -7.71 -22.39
C LEU A 102 -2.91 -6.37 -22.08
N ARG A 103 -2.17 -5.40 -21.54
CA ARG A 103 -2.70 -4.07 -21.27
C ARG A 103 -3.15 -3.37 -22.54
N GLU A 104 -2.38 -3.47 -23.63
CA GLU A 104 -2.78 -2.91 -24.93
C GLU A 104 -4.12 -3.46 -25.39
N LYS A 105 -4.35 -4.75 -25.25
CA LYS A 105 -5.63 -5.38 -25.57
C LYS A 105 -6.75 -4.91 -24.67
N MET A 106 -6.48 -4.81 -23.37
CA MET A 106 -7.51 -4.56 -22.38
C MET A 106 -7.95 -3.09 -22.33
N TYR A 107 -7.12 -2.18 -22.84
CA TYR A 107 -7.44 -0.75 -22.91
C TYR A 107 -7.85 -0.28 -24.30
N SER A 108 -7.78 -1.12 -25.32
CA SER A 108 -8.14 -0.74 -26.69
C SER A 108 -9.64 -0.80 -26.95
#